data_02d9a029189c040b17830f1ee50323bd
#
_entry.id   02d9a029189c040b17830f1ee50323bd
#
_cell.length_a   1.000
_cell.length_b   1.000
_cell.length_c   1.000
_cell.angle_alpha   90.00
_cell.angle_beta   90.00
_cell.angle_gamma   90.00
#
_symmetry.space_group_name_H-M   'P 1'
#
loop_
_entity.id
_entity.type
_entity.pdbx_description
1 polymer ?
#
loop_
_entity_poly.entity_id
_entity_poly.type
_entity_poly.pdbx_seq_one_letter_code
_entity_poly.pdbx_strand_id
1 'polypeptide(L)'
;MDKYGIIGFPLGHSFSRGFFTEKFAREGIDAQYLNFEIPDARMLLDVLRDNPELRGLNVTLPHKQAVIPLLDELSDEAREIGAVNVIRVRDGKLKGFNSDITGFTESIKPLLKPHHKKALVLGTGGASKAIRVGLKRMGIEWKYVSRTPREGMMTYEDITAETLQEYSVIVNCSPVGMFPKVDEAPAIPYEYLTPKHLLFDCVYNPEDTLFMQKGREQGATVKNGLEMLHLQAIASWRFWNE
;
A
#
# COMPACT_ATOMS: atom_id res chain seq x y z
N MET A 1 29.01 2.80 -8.30
CA MET A 1 27.64 3.30 -8.40
C MET A 1 26.71 2.24 -7.84
N ASP A 2 26.03 2.54 -6.74
CA ASP A 2 25.09 1.62 -6.13
C ASP A 2 23.82 1.47 -6.99
N LYS A 3 23.19 0.30 -6.93
CA LYS A 3 21.94 0.04 -7.62
C LYS A 3 20.81 -0.21 -6.63
N TYR A 4 19.65 0.34 -6.94
CA TYR A 4 18.35 0.08 -6.30
C TYR A 4 17.34 -0.26 -7.38
N GLY A 5 16.19 -0.78 -7.00
CA GLY A 5 15.19 -1.07 -8.00
C GLY A 5 13.85 -1.53 -7.45
N ILE A 6 13.00 -1.96 -8.36
CA ILE A 6 11.70 -2.56 -8.04
C ILE A 6 11.51 -3.85 -8.81
N ILE A 7 11.00 -4.88 -8.14
CA ILE A 7 10.52 -6.12 -8.75
C ILE A 7 9.00 -6.18 -8.72
N GLY A 8 8.41 -6.66 -9.81
CA GLY A 8 6.96 -6.81 -9.98
C GLY A 8 6.59 -7.34 -11.36
N PHE A 9 5.30 -7.56 -11.62
CA PHE A 9 4.82 -7.97 -12.95
C PHE A 9 3.32 -7.70 -13.13
N PRO A 10 2.91 -6.97 -14.19
CA PRO A 10 3.72 -6.07 -15.02
C PRO A 10 4.12 -4.82 -14.23
N LEU A 11 5.20 -4.16 -14.63
CA LEU A 11 5.70 -2.96 -13.92
C LEU A 11 5.30 -1.63 -14.57
N GLY A 12 4.73 -1.58 -15.74
CA GLY A 12 4.26 -0.35 -16.38
C GLY A 12 5.08 0.91 -16.03
N HIS A 13 4.41 2.03 -15.78
CA HIS A 13 5.05 3.25 -15.26
C HIS A 13 5.21 3.16 -13.74
N SER A 14 6.46 3.02 -13.28
CA SER A 14 6.79 2.95 -11.85
C SER A 14 7.01 4.36 -11.28
N PHE A 15 6.13 4.77 -10.34
CA PHE A 15 6.34 5.96 -9.52
C PHE A 15 7.71 5.94 -8.82
N SER A 16 8.08 4.80 -8.23
CA SER A 16 9.32 4.65 -7.46
C SER A 16 10.55 4.96 -8.30
N ARG A 17 10.57 4.57 -9.60
CA ARG A 17 11.68 4.90 -10.48
C ARG A 17 11.84 6.41 -10.65
N GLY A 18 10.77 7.13 -10.92
CA GLY A 18 10.80 8.59 -11.04
C GLY A 18 11.26 9.24 -9.73
N PHE A 19 10.63 8.88 -8.63
CA PHE A 19 10.94 9.41 -7.31
C PHE A 19 12.41 9.22 -6.91
N PHE A 20 12.96 8.02 -7.03
CA PHE A 20 14.35 7.76 -6.64
C PHE A 20 15.37 8.34 -7.61
N THR A 21 15.08 8.34 -8.92
CA THR A 21 15.96 9.00 -9.91
C THR A 21 16.10 10.49 -9.60
N GLU A 22 14.99 11.17 -9.31
CA GLU A 22 15.00 12.59 -8.93
C GLU A 22 15.69 12.82 -7.59
N LYS A 23 15.42 11.98 -6.58
CA LYS A 23 16.08 12.02 -5.28
C LYS A 23 17.60 11.90 -5.42
N PHE A 24 18.09 10.92 -6.17
CA PHE A 24 19.52 10.69 -6.35
C PHE A 24 20.20 11.88 -7.03
N ALA A 25 19.58 12.42 -8.08
CA ALA A 25 20.09 13.61 -8.77
C ALA A 25 20.14 14.84 -7.85
N ARG A 26 19.07 15.11 -7.10
CA ARG A 26 18.95 16.28 -6.22
C ARG A 26 19.94 16.22 -5.05
N GLU A 27 20.19 15.03 -4.50
CA GLU A 27 20.99 14.82 -3.30
C GLU A 27 22.45 14.42 -3.63
N GLY A 28 22.80 14.35 -4.91
CA GLY A 28 24.16 13.99 -5.36
C GLY A 28 24.56 12.56 -4.98
N ILE A 29 23.58 11.63 -4.92
CA ILE A 29 23.82 10.23 -4.57
C ILE A 29 24.25 9.48 -5.82
N ASP A 30 25.44 8.85 -5.79
CA ASP A 30 25.95 8.00 -6.89
C ASP A 30 25.24 6.65 -6.93
N ALA A 31 23.98 6.67 -7.38
CA ALA A 31 23.13 5.48 -7.46
C ALA A 31 22.16 5.53 -8.66
N GLN A 32 21.70 4.35 -9.05
CA GLN A 32 20.70 4.17 -10.11
C GLN A 32 19.51 3.37 -9.59
N TYR A 33 18.29 3.73 -10.05
CA TYR A 33 17.08 2.96 -9.75
C TYR A 33 16.54 2.28 -11.01
N LEU A 34 16.34 0.96 -10.94
CA LEU A 34 16.02 0.08 -12.06
C LEU A 34 14.66 -0.60 -11.88
N ASN A 35 14.00 -0.92 -12.99
CA ASN A 35 12.82 -1.78 -13.01
C ASN A 35 13.24 -3.20 -13.42
N PHE A 36 12.94 -4.18 -12.58
CA PHE A 36 13.14 -5.60 -12.85
C PHE A 36 11.76 -6.27 -12.97
N GLU A 37 11.28 -6.37 -14.20
CA GLU A 37 9.99 -7.01 -14.49
C GLU A 37 10.18 -8.51 -14.52
N ILE A 38 9.72 -9.18 -13.44
CA ILE A 38 9.88 -10.62 -13.27
C ILE A 38 8.50 -11.29 -13.07
N PRO A 39 8.11 -12.28 -13.89
CA PRO A 39 6.83 -12.97 -13.75
C PRO A 39 6.79 -13.95 -12.55
N ASP A 40 7.93 -14.40 -12.05
CA ASP A 40 8.07 -15.33 -10.92
C ASP A 40 9.01 -14.72 -9.87
N ALA A 41 8.59 -14.73 -8.60
CA ALA A 41 9.39 -14.19 -7.50
C ALA A 41 10.76 -14.88 -7.35
N ARG A 42 10.88 -16.16 -7.73
CA ARG A 42 12.16 -16.90 -7.69
C ARG A 42 13.25 -16.28 -8.57
N MET A 43 12.86 -15.55 -9.61
CA MET A 43 13.80 -14.80 -10.46
C MET A 43 14.50 -13.66 -9.72
N LEU A 44 14.08 -13.33 -8.49
CA LEU A 44 14.82 -12.43 -7.61
C LEU A 44 16.29 -12.86 -7.46
N LEU A 45 16.55 -14.16 -7.36
CA LEU A 45 17.91 -14.70 -7.21
C LEU A 45 18.78 -14.45 -8.46
N ASP A 46 18.19 -14.50 -9.65
CA ASP A 46 18.87 -14.15 -10.90
C ASP A 46 19.15 -12.65 -10.97
N VAL A 47 18.17 -11.81 -10.58
CA VAL A 47 18.32 -10.35 -10.51
C VAL A 47 19.52 -9.98 -9.60
N LEU A 48 19.63 -10.61 -8.44
CA LEU A 48 20.73 -10.39 -7.49
C LEU A 48 22.08 -10.85 -8.05
N ARG A 49 22.13 -12.02 -8.66
CA ARG A 49 23.34 -12.58 -9.27
C ARG A 49 23.87 -11.67 -10.38
N ASP A 50 22.97 -11.18 -11.23
CA ASP A 50 23.31 -10.38 -12.41
C ASP A 50 23.56 -8.90 -12.07
N ASN A 51 23.28 -8.48 -10.83
CA ASN A 51 23.47 -7.11 -10.32
C ASN A 51 24.10 -7.11 -8.92
N PRO A 52 25.39 -7.43 -8.79
CA PRO A 52 26.07 -7.51 -7.48
C PRO A 52 26.16 -6.16 -6.74
N GLU A 53 25.91 -5.05 -7.43
CA GLU A 53 25.88 -3.70 -6.84
C GLU A 53 24.50 -3.33 -6.24
N LEU A 54 23.51 -4.22 -6.29
CA LEU A 54 22.22 -3.99 -5.67
C LEU A 54 22.34 -3.84 -4.15
N ARG A 55 21.77 -2.75 -3.62
CA ARG A 55 21.69 -2.44 -2.19
C ARG A 55 20.29 -2.56 -1.65
N GLY A 56 19.29 -2.42 -2.52
CA GLY A 56 17.90 -2.51 -2.10
C GLY A 56 16.91 -2.64 -3.25
N LEU A 57 15.78 -3.26 -2.94
CA LEU A 57 14.67 -3.46 -3.87
C LEU A 57 13.36 -3.07 -3.22
N ASN A 58 12.49 -2.40 -3.97
CA ASN A 58 11.06 -2.43 -3.68
C ASN A 58 10.44 -3.69 -4.28
N VAL A 59 9.34 -4.13 -3.69
CA VAL A 59 8.55 -5.27 -4.16
C VAL A 59 7.10 -4.84 -4.33
N THR A 60 6.56 -5.04 -5.53
CA THR A 60 5.14 -4.78 -5.80
C THR A 60 4.41 -6.05 -6.24
N LEU A 61 3.17 -5.90 -6.67
CA LEU A 61 2.35 -7.01 -7.15
C LEU A 61 3.07 -7.81 -8.26
N PRO A 62 2.89 -9.14 -8.27
CA PRO A 62 2.17 -9.98 -7.31
C PRO A 62 3.06 -10.52 -6.17
N HIS A 63 4.31 -10.02 -6.02
CA HIS A 63 5.40 -10.69 -5.33
C HIS A 63 5.51 -10.42 -3.82
N LYS A 64 4.75 -9.46 -3.25
CA LYS A 64 4.90 -9.04 -1.83
C LYS A 64 4.85 -10.17 -0.79
N GLN A 65 4.20 -11.29 -1.10
CA GLN A 65 4.16 -12.48 -0.23
C GLN A 65 5.11 -13.57 -0.75
N ALA A 66 5.19 -13.73 -2.07
CA ALA A 66 5.97 -14.78 -2.70
C ALA A 66 7.49 -14.65 -2.47
N VAL A 67 8.00 -13.44 -2.19
CA VAL A 67 9.42 -13.23 -1.88
C VAL A 67 9.81 -13.67 -0.47
N ILE A 68 8.87 -13.78 0.47
CA ILE A 68 9.16 -14.06 1.89
C ILE A 68 10.03 -15.31 2.07
N PRO A 69 9.75 -16.47 1.42
CA PRO A 69 10.59 -17.67 1.56
C PRO A 69 12.01 -17.53 1.00
N LEU A 70 12.28 -16.48 0.22
CA LEU A 70 13.57 -16.23 -0.43
C LEU A 70 14.48 -15.32 0.40
N LEU A 71 13.98 -14.78 1.52
CA LEU A 71 14.68 -13.81 2.36
C LEU A 71 15.31 -14.50 3.57
N ASP A 72 16.50 -14.02 3.98
CA ASP A 72 17.19 -14.52 5.18
C ASP A 72 16.52 -14.04 6.46
N GLU A 73 16.03 -12.80 6.47
CA GLU A 73 15.43 -12.17 7.65
C GLU A 73 14.18 -11.35 7.28
N LEU A 74 13.29 -11.23 8.25
CA LEU A 74 12.17 -10.28 8.20
C LEU A 74 12.26 -9.34 9.40
N SER A 75 11.92 -8.06 9.20
CA SER A 75 11.58 -7.20 10.33
C SER A 75 10.35 -7.74 11.07
N ASP A 76 10.22 -7.45 12.36
CA ASP A 76 9.06 -7.88 13.15
C ASP A 76 7.75 -7.38 12.54
N GLU A 77 7.78 -6.16 12.02
CA GLU A 77 6.66 -5.54 11.33
C GLU A 77 6.27 -6.26 10.04
N ALA A 78 7.24 -6.60 9.17
CA ALA A 78 6.97 -7.36 7.95
C ALA A 78 6.45 -8.77 8.27
N ARG A 79 6.91 -9.37 9.36
CA ARG A 79 6.43 -10.67 9.86
C ARG A 79 4.97 -10.58 10.35
N GLU A 80 4.62 -9.56 11.15
CA GLU A 80 3.24 -9.32 11.61
C GLU A 80 2.28 -9.07 10.44
N ILE A 81 2.73 -8.31 9.44
CA ILE A 81 1.95 -7.99 8.23
C ILE A 81 1.78 -9.22 7.33
N GLY A 82 2.82 -10.06 7.22
CA GLY A 82 2.85 -11.19 6.29
C GLY A 82 3.00 -10.74 4.82
N ALA A 83 3.66 -9.62 4.59
CA ALA A 83 4.00 -9.10 3.26
C ALA A 83 5.25 -8.22 3.33
N VAL A 84 6.06 -8.27 2.27
CA VAL A 84 7.29 -7.48 2.10
C VAL A 84 7.13 -6.59 0.88
N ASN A 85 7.41 -5.30 1.01
CA ASN A 85 7.50 -4.36 -0.12
C ASN A 85 8.86 -3.67 -0.21
N VAL A 86 9.79 -3.96 0.70
CA VAL A 86 11.17 -3.47 0.69
C VAL A 86 12.12 -4.60 1.07
N ILE A 87 13.16 -4.81 0.27
CA ILE A 87 14.25 -5.74 0.56
C ILE A 87 15.53 -4.93 0.65
N ARG A 88 16.27 -5.06 1.75
CA ARG A 88 17.65 -4.58 1.88
C ARG A 88 18.61 -5.70 1.53
N VAL A 89 19.62 -5.36 0.74
CA VAL A 89 20.72 -6.27 0.36
C VAL A 89 22.01 -5.77 1.05
N ARG A 90 22.57 -6.55 1.96
CA ARG A 90 23.78 -6.22 2.67
C ARG A 90 24.57 -7.49 2.97
N ASP A 91 25.86 -7.51 2.60
CA ASP A 91 26.80 -8.64 2.84
C ASP A 91 26.23 -10.00 2.36
N GLY A 92 25.57 -9.98 1.20
CA GLY A 92 24.92 -11.14 0.59
C GLY A 92 23.62 -11.60 1.28
N LYS A 93 23.18 -10.92 2.33
CA LYS A 93 21.93 -11.22 3.05
C LYS A 93 20.78 -10.33 2.62
N LEU A 94 19.60 -10.93 2.59
CA LEU A 94 18.33 -10.30 2.23
C LEU A 94 17.45 -10.11 3.45
N LYS A 95 17.15 -8.86 3.80
CA LYS A 95 16.22 -8.56 4.89
C LYS A 95 14.97 -7.85 4.34
N GLY A 96 13.81 -8.40 4.67
CA GLY A 96 12.50 -7.89 4.25
C GLY A 96 11.87 -6.93 5.25
N PHE A 97 11.28 -5.85 4.72
CA PHE A 97 10.55 -4.83 5.46
C PHE A 97 9.21 -4.54 4.78
N ASN A 98 8.36 -3.77 5.47
CA ASN A 98 7.14 -3.26 4.88
C ASN A 98 6.99 -1.76 5.15
N SER A 99 7.11 -0.93 4.12
CA SER A 99 6.95 0.52 4.20
C SER A 99 5.52 1.00 3.96
N ASP A 100 4.63 0.14 3.45
CA ASP A 100 3.22 0.50 3.22
C ASP A 100 2.53 0.91 4.53
N ILE A 101 2.86 0.24 5.64
CA ILE A 101 2.28 0.58 6.95
C ILE A 101 2.68 1.98 7.41
N THR A 102 3.95 2.37 7.23
CA THR A 102 4.43 3.73 7.53
C THR A 102 3.69 4.74 6.66
N GLY A 103 3.64 4.50 5.35
CA GLY A 103 2.94 5.36 4.41
C GLY A 103 1.48 5.57 4.80
N PHE A 104 0.76 4.49 5.11
CA PHE A 104 -0.64 4.55 5.48
C PHE A 104 -0.84 5.26 6.83
N THR A 105 -0.14 4.84 7.88
CA THR A 105 -0.37 5.38 9.22
C THR A 105 -0.05 6.87 9.31
N GLU A 106 1.05 7.31 8.72
CA GLU A 106 1.43 8.72 8.75
C GLU A 106 0.47 9.59 7.91
N SER A 107 -0.06 9.07 6.79
CA SER A 107 -0.97 9.83 5.92
C SER A 107 -2.41 9.91 6.45
N ILE A 108 -2.90 8.88 7.17
CA ILE A 108 -4.28 8.89 7.69
C ILE A 108 -4.38 9.52 9.08
N LYS A 109 -3.35 9.38 9.91
CA LYS A 109 -3.35 9.80 11.32
C LYS A 109 -3.80 11.26 11.55
N PRO A 110 -3.38 12.25 10.74
CA PRO A 110 -3.82 13.64 10.93
C PRO A 110 -5.32 13.86 10.69
N LEU A 111 -6.00 12.95 10.01
CA LEU A 111 -7.42 13.03 9.66
C LEU A 111 -8.33 12.30 10.66
N LEU A 112 -7.73 11.48 11.53
CA LEU A 112 -8.48 10.69 12.49
C LEU A 112 -9.05 11.58 13.60
N LYS A 113 -10.30 11.28 13.97
CA LYS A 113 -11.04 11.94 15.06
C LYS A 113 -11.39 10.91 16.14
N PRO A 114 -11.71 11.34 17.38
CA PRO A 114 -12.00 10.41 18.48
C PRO A 114 -13.11 9.39 18.21
N HIS A 115 -14.05 9.70 17.30
CA HIS A 115 -15.15 8.80 16.94
C HIS A 115 -14.77 7.77 15.87
N HIS A 116 -13.62 7.89 15.21
CA HIS A 116 -13.13 6.93 14.22
C HIS A 116 -12.61 5.67 14.93
N LYS A 117 -13.51 4.78 15.36
CA LYS A 117 -13.19 3.56 16.12
C LYS A 117 -13.21 2.30 15.29
N LYS A 118 -13.94 2.30 14.17
CA LYS A 118 -14.10 1.12 13.31
C LYS A 118 -13.92 1.48 11.84
N ALA A 119 -13.27 0.58 11.10
CA ALA A 119 -12.93 0.75 9.69
C ALA A 119 -13.39 -0.42 8.83
N LEU A 120 -13.93 -0.12 7.65
CA LEU A 120 -14.07 -1.07 6.55
C LEU A 120 -12.82 -1.01 5.66
N VAL A 121 -12.24 -2.16 5.36
CA VAL A 121 -11.11 -2.31 4.45
C VAL A 121 -11.59 -3.03 3.19
N LEU A 122 -11.77 -2.26 2.11
CA LEU A 122 -12.31 -2.75 0.85
C LEU A 122 -11.19 -3.41 0.03
N GLY A 123 -11.23 -4.74 -0.07
CA GLY A 123 -10.21 -5.54 -0.75
C GLY A 123 -9.25 -6.25 0.21
N THR A 124 -8.65 -7.35 -0.28
CA THR A 124 -7.84 -8.30 0.51
C THR A 124 -6.43 -8.50 -0.05
N GLY A 125 -5.93 -7.55 -0.86
CA GLY A 125 -4.62 -7.59 -1.50
C GLY A 125 -3.45 -7.30 -0.56
N GLY A 126 -2.23 -7.21 -1.10
CA GLY A 126 -1.01 -7.02 -0.31
C GLY A 126 -1.00 -5.75 0.53
N ALA A 127 -1.48 -4.61 0.00
CA ALA A 127 -1.56 -3.35 0.74
C ALA A 127 -2.53 -3.44 1.93
N SER A 128 -3.67 -4.13 1.78
CA SER A 128 -4.67 -4.26 2.84
C SER A 128 -4.13 -4.94 4.10
N LYS A 129 -3.11 -5.78 3.98
CA LYS A 129 -2.45 -6.43 5.12
C LYS A 129 -1.69 -5.42 5.99
N ALA A 130 -0.96 -4.49 5.37
CA ALA A 130 -0.28 -3.41 6.08
C ALA A 130 -1.29 -2.45 6.74
N ILE A 131 -2.36 -2.10 6.00
CA ILE A 131 -3.44 -1.24 6.49
C ILE A 131 -4.12 -1.83 7.71
N ARG A 132 -4.44 -3.13 7.69
CA ARG A 132 -4.99 -3.85 8.84
C ARG A 132 -4.13 -3.69 10.10
N VAL A 133 -2.83 -3.90 9.97
CA VAL A 133 -1.89 -3.77 11.10
C VAL A 133 -1.80 -2.30 11.54
N GLY A 134 -1.77 -1.35 10.60
CA GLY A 134 -1.79 0.07 10.91
C GLY A 134 -3.03 0.50 11.70
N LEU A 135 -4.22 0.08 11.26
CA LEU A 135 -5.48 0.35 11.97
C LEU A 135 -5.47 -0.22 13.38
N LYS A 136 -5.05 -1.50 13.54
CA LYS A 136 -4.91 -2.16 14.83
C LYS A 136 -4.00 -1.37 15.79
N ARG A 137 -2.84 -0.91 15.30
CA ARG A 137 -1.88 -0.11 16.11
C ARG A 137 -2.42 1.26 16.51
N MET A 138 -3.35 1.81 15.73
CA MET A 138 -4.06 3.07 16.05
C MET A 138 -5.31 2.84 16.93
N GLY A 139 -5.58 1.60 17.37
CA GLY A 139 -6.74 1.28 18.19
C GLY A 139 -8.06 1.33 17.43
N ILE A 140 -8.02 1.16 16.11
CA ILE A 140 -9.20 1.12 15.24
C ILE A 140 -9.51 -0.34 14.90
N GLU A 141 -10.69 -0.81 15.30
CA GLU A 141 -11.20 -2.12 14.89
C GLU A 141 -11.46 -2.10 13.37
N TRP A 142 -11.31 -3.22 12.73
CA TRP A 142 -11.48 -3.29 11.27
C TRP A 142 -12.19 -4.56 10.82
N LYS A 143 -12.82 -4.48 9.63
CA LYS A 143 -13.45 -5.61 8.95
C LYS A 143 -13.06 -5.55 7.47
N TYR A 144 -12.67 -6.69 6.91
CA TYR A 144 -12.48 -6.77 5.47
C TYR A 144 -13.81 -6.85 4.75
N VAL A 145 -13.87 -6.20 3.59
CA VAL A 145 -14.94 -6.35 2.61
C VAL A 145 -14.38 -7.03 1.36
N SER A 146 -14.95 -8.16 1.00
CA SER A 146 -14.55 -8.97 -0.17
C SER A 146 -15.69 -9.04 -1.18
N ARG A 147 -15.36 -9.14 -2.48
CA ARG A 147 -16.35 -9.37 -3.56
C ARG A 147 -16.98 -10.75 -3.48
N THR A 148 -16.29 -11.71 -2.88
CA THR A 148 -16.77 -13.07 -2.69
C THR A 148 -16.87 -13.37 -1.21
N PRO A 149 -17.90 -14.09 -0.76
CA PRO A 149 -18.03 -14.49 0.64
C PRO A 149 -16.78 -15.26 1.11
N ARG A 150 -16.27 -14.87 2.28
CA ARG A 150 -15.16 -15.53 2.96
C ARG A 150 -15.41 -15.48 4.46
N GLU A 151 -15.00 -16.53 5.16
CA GLU A 151 -15.13 -16.59 6.61
C GLU A 151 -14.49 -15.36 7.29
N GLY A 152 -15.24 -14.76 8.22
CA GLY A 152 -14.79 -13.60 8.98
C GLY A 152 -14.77 -12.26 8.22
N MET A 153 -15.16 -12.23 6.94
CA MET A 153 -15.23 -11.03 6.10
C MET A 153 -16.69 -10.66 5.79
N MET A 154 -16.90 -9.40 5.46
CA MET A 154 -18.15 -8.91 4.87
C MET A 154 -18.07 -8.97 3.35
N THR A 155 -19.23 -8.99 2.70
CA THR A 155 -19.38 -8.67 1.28
C THR A 155 -19.86 -7.24 1.11
N TYR A 156 -19.88 -6.72 -0.12
CA TYR A 156 -20.43 -5.39 -0.38
C TYR A 156 -21.94 -5.32 -0.11
N GLU A 157 -22.65 -6.44 -0.22
CA GLU A 157 -24.10 -6.56 0.07
C GLU A 157 -24.41 -6.46 1.57
N ASP A 158 -23.42 -6.76 2.43
CA ASP A 158 -23.56 -6.64 3.88
C ASP A 158 -23.38 -5.18 4.38
N ILE A 159 -23.00 -4.24 3.51
CA ILE A 159 -22.83 -2.85 3.88
C ILE A 159 -24.18 -2.12 3.81
N THR A 160 -24.81 -1.96 4.96
CA THR A 160 -26.08 -1.26 5.13
C THR A 160 -25.90 0.12 5.76
N ALA A 161 -26.98 0.85 5.95
CA ALA A 161 -26.99 2.10 6.70
C ALA A 161 -26.45 1.92 8.13
N GLU A 162 -26.85 0.82 8.80
CA GLU A 162 -26.40 0.48 10.15
C GLU A 162 -24.91 0.17 10.17
N THR A 163 -24.41 -0.56 9.17
CA THR A 163 -22.98 -0.82 9.01
C THR A 163 -22.20 0.48 8.92
N LEU A 164 -22.64 1.44 8.11
CA LEU A 164 -21.96 2.73 7.95
C LEU A 164 -22.08 3.63 9.18
N GLN A 165 -23.12 3.49 10.00
CA GLN A 165 -23.19 4.18 11.30
C GLN A 165 -22.12 3.67 12.27
N GLU A 166 -21.77 2.40 12.18
CA GLU A 166 -20.79 1.75 13.05
C GLU A 166 -19.35 1.95 12.54
N TYR A 167 -19.13 1.84 11.22
CA TYR A 167 -17.81 1.90 10.57
C TYR A 167 -17.62 3.25 9.87
N SER A 168 -17.09 4.22 10.61
CA SER A 168 -16.92 5.59 10.10
C SER A 168 -15.62 5.83 9.31
N VAL A 169 -14.72 4.86 9.23
CA VAL A 169 -13.53 4.90 8.37
C VAL A 169 -13.69 3.88 7.25
N ILE A 170 -13.48 4.29 6.01
CA ILE A 170 -13.58 3.38 4.84
C ILE A 170 -12.29 3.51 4.04
N VAL A 171 -11.54 2.41 3.91
CA VAL A 171 -10.26 2.38 3.21
C VAL A 171 -10.38 1.54 1.94
N ASN A 172 -10.29 2.16 0.77
CA ASN A 172 -10.24 1.43 -0.49
C ASN A 172 -8.82 0.92 -0.75
N CYS A 173 -8.64 -0.40 -0.64
CA CYS A 173 -7.41 -1.13 -0.97
C CYS A 173 -7.54 -1.93 -2.27
N SER A 174 -8.64 -1.75 -2.99
CA SER A 174 -8.88 -2.39 -4.29
C SER A 174 -8.39 -1.50 -5.44
N PRO A 175 -8.19 -2.04 -6.65
CA PRO A 175 -7.86 -1.23 -7.82
C PRO A 175 -9.08 -0.56 -8.47
N VAL A 176 -10.26 -0.61 -7.85
CA VAL A 176 -11.48 0.01 -8.39
C VAL A 176 -11.33 1.52 -8.39
N GLY A 177 -11.58 2.15 -9.53
CA GLY A 177 -11.42 3.59 -9.73
C GLY A 177 -10.03 4.02 -10.18
N MET A 178 -9.06 3.08 -10.29
CA MET A 178 -7.72 3.35 -10.80
C MET A 178 -7.72 3.41 -12.33
N PHE A 179 -6.91 4.31 -12.89
CA PHE A 179 -6.69 4.37 -14.34
C PHE A 179 -6.34 2.99 -14.94
N PRO A 180 -6.93 2.60 -16.11
CA PRO A 180 -7.79 3.40 -16.97
C PRO A 180 -9.29 3.40 -16.61
N LYS A 181 -9.73 2.66 -15.60
CA LYS A 181 -11.15 2.50 -15.23
C LYS A 181 -11.58 3.53 -14.18
N VAL A 182 -11.41 4.79 -14.52
CA VAL A 182 -11.63 5.94 -13.62
C VAL A 182 -13.10 6.19 -13.25
N ASP A 183 -14.03 5.66 -14.07
CA ASP A 183 -15.47 5.81 -13.89
C ASP A 183 -16.07 4.74 -12.94
N GLU A 184 -15.23 3.88 -12.35
CA GLU A 184 -15.64 2.89 -11.37
C GLU A 184 -15.41 3.39 -9.94
N ALA A 185 -16.26 2.95 -9.00
CA ALA A 185 -16.08 3.17 -7.57
C ALA A 185 -16.49 1.91 -6.79
N PRO A 186 -15.95 1.65 -5.60
CA PRO A 186 -16.42 0.57 -4.74
C PRO A 186 -17.94 0.64 -4.53
N ALA A 187 -18.62 -0.50 -4.61
CA ALA A 187 -20.08 -0.58 -4.58
C ALA A 187 -20.61 -0.47 -3.14
N ILE A 188 -20.40 0.64 -2.47
CA ILE A 188 -20.96 0.94 -1.14
C ILE A 188 -22.16 1.87 -1.28
N PRO A 189 -23.12 1.87 -0.32
CA PRO A 189 -24.28 2.76 -0.34
C PRO A 189 -23.89 4.18 0.12
N TYR A 190 -23.37 5.00 -0.81
CA TYR A 190 -22.82 6.34 -0.54
C TYR A 190 -23.83 7.31 0.10
N GLU A 191 -25.12 7.13 -0.16
CA GLU A 191 -26.21 7.95 0.37
C GLU A 191 -26.33 7.92 1.91
N TYR A 192 -25.71 6.94 2.57
CA TYR A 192 -25.68 6.85 4.03
C TYR A 192 -24.39 7.43 4.65
N LEU A 193 -23.47 7.93 3.82
CA LEU A 193 -22.29 8.64 4.32
C LEU A 193 -22.70 9.99 4.94
N THR A 194 -21.89 10.48 5.85
CA THR A 194 -22.12 11.72 6.59
C THR A 194 -20.79 12.45 6.83
N PRO A 195 -20.76 13.70 7.29
CA PRO A 195 -19.54 14.40 7.67
C PRO A 195 -18.71 13.73 8.79
N LYS A 196 -19.22 12.66 9.40
CA LYS A 196 -18.44 11.85 10.35
C LYS A 196 -17.57 10.80 9.69
N HIS A 197 -17.75 10.54 8.39
CA HIS A 197 -16.98 9.52 7.69
C HIS A 197 -15.65 10.07 7.18
N LEU A 198 -14.67 9.18 7.18
CA LEU A 198 -13.35 9.36 6.55
C LEU A 198 -13.16 8.28 5.48
N LEU A 199 -13.06 8.69 4.23
CA LEU A 199 -12.76 7.82 3.09
C LEU A 199 -11.28 7.98 2.72
N PHE A 200 -10.51 6.91 2.83
CA PHE A 200 -9.12 6.85 2.39
C PHE A 200 -9.02 5.95 1.16
N ASP A 201 -8.53 6.48 0.06
CA ASP A 201 -8.30 5.71 -1.16
C ASP A 201 -6.81 5.41 -1.33
N CYS A 202 -6.42 4.13 -1.41
CA CYS A 202 -5.05 3.77 -1.77
C CYS A 202 -4.72 4.06 -3.24
N VAL A 203 -5.72 4.30 -4.08
CA VAL A 203 -5.54 4.77 -5.46
C VAL A 203 -5.07 6.23 -5.43
N TYR A 204 -4.10 6.54 -6.30
CA TYR A 204 -3.54 7.89 -6.45
C TYR A 204 -3.61 8.41 -7.90
N ASN A 205 -3.98 7.55 -8.84
CA ASN A 205 -4.18 7.91 -10.24
C ASN A 205 -5.52 7.32 -10.73
N PRO A 206 -6.54 8.16 -10.98
CA PRO A 206 -6.54 9.63 -10.93
C PRO A 206 -6.34 10.19 -9.51
N GLU A 207 -5.95 11.46 -9.42
CA GLU A 207 -5.79 12.15 -8.12
C GLU A 207 -7.11 12.28 -7.36
N ASP A 208 -8.20 12.51 -8.09
CA ASP A 208 -9.57 12.60 -7.56
C ASP A 208 -10.43 11.45 -8.10
N THR A 209 -10.48 10.34 -7.36
CA THR A 209 -11.23 9.15 -7.74
C THR A 209 -12.74 9.34 -7.56
N LEU A 210 -13.53 8.58 -8.31
CA LEU A 210 -15.00 8.60 -8.15
C LEU A 210 -15.45 8.21 -6.73
N PHE A 211 -14.70 7.33 -6.05
CA PHE A 211 -14.92 7.00 -4.64
C PHE A 211 -14.84 8.24 -3.73
N MET A 212 -13.83 9.08 -3.95
CA MET A 212 -13.65 10.31 -3.19
C MET A 212 -14.71 11.37 -3.54
N GLN A 213 -15.03 11.52 -4.82
CA GLN A 213 -16.06 12.46 -5.27
C GLN A 213 -17.40 12.17 -4.61
N LYS A 214 -17.86 10.91 -4.69
CA LYS A 214 -19.11 10.47 -4.05
C LYS A 214 -19.09 10.64 -2.53
N GLY A 215 -17.96 10.39 -1.87
CA GLY A 215 -17.82 10.64 -0.43
C GLY A 215 -17.94 12.11 -0.08
N ARG A 216 -17.29 12.99 -0.87
CA ARG A 216 -17.32 14.45 -0.68
C ARG A 216 -18.72 15.04 -0.89
N GLU A 217 -19.49 14.52 -1.83
CA GLU A 217 -20.90 14.90 -2.05
C GLU A 217 -21.75 14.70 -0.80
N GLN A 218 -21.42 13.72 0.04
CA GLN A 218 -22.09 13.45 1.32
C GLN A 218 -21.43 14.17 2.51
N GLY A 219 -20.46 15.05 2.25
CA GLY A 219 -19.74 15.80 3.28
C GLY A 219 -18.65 15.02 4.02
N ALA A 220 -18.31 13.82 3.60
CA ALA A 220 -17.25 13.02 4.20
C ALA A 220 -15.86 13.65 3.97
N THR A 221 -14.94 13.44 4.91
CA THR A 221 -13.52 13.74 4.71
C THR A 221 -12.95 12.70 3.75
N VAL A 222 -12.19 13.12 2.73
CA VAL A 222 -11.62 12.21 1.74
C VAL A 222 -10.11 12.43 1.59
N LYS A 223 -9.37 11.35 1.29
CA LYS A 223 -7.92 11.38 1.10
C LYS A 223 -7.53 10.34 0.05
N ASN A 224 -6.67 10.74 -0.92
CA ASN A 224 -6.09 9.80 -1.89
C ASN A 224 -4.77 9.18 -1.38
N GLY A 225 -4.26 8.20 -2.14
CA GLY A 225 -3.06 7.43 -1.80
C GLY A 225 -1.72 8.12 -2.11
N LEU A 226 -1.71 9.35 -2.65
CA LEU A 226 -0.48 9.97 -3.12
C LEU A 226 0.52 10.23 -1.98
N GLU A 227 0.07 10.76 -0.85
CA GLU A 227 0.93 10.98 0.31
C GLU A 227 1.44 9.66 0.90
N MET A 228 0.57 8.63 0.99
CA MET A 228 0.97 7.27 1.37
C MET A 228 2.08 6.75 0.47
N LEU A 229 1.97 6.96 -0.84
CA LEU A 229 2.96 6.55 -1.84
C LEU A 229 4.31 7.25 -1.65
N HIS A 230 4.32 8.55 -1.35
CA HIS A 230 5.54 9.29 -1.05
C HIS A 230 6.20 8.84 0.26
N LEU A 231 5.42 8.73 1.32
CA LEU A 231 5.92 8.34 2.64
C LEU A 231 6.50 6.92 2.65
N GLN A 232 5.87 5.96 1.93
CA GLN A 232 6.43 4.61 1.81
C GLN A 232 7.77 4.60 1.04
N ALA A 233 7.95 5.49 0.05
CA ALA A 233 9.22 5.59 -0.66
C ALA A 233 10.32 6.17 0.24
N ILE A 234 10.01 7.19 1.04
CA ILE A 234 10.92 7.75 2.04
C ILE A 234 11.31 6.69 3.08
N ALA A 235 10.35 5.90 3.56
CA ALA A 235 10.60 4.81 4.50
C ALA A 235 11.45 3.69 3.87
N SER A 236 11.23 3.38 2.58
CA SER A 236 12.06 2.42 1.84
C SER A 236 13.53 2.86 1.82
N TRP A 237 13.79 4.14 1.53
CA TRP A 237 15.15 4.70 1.55
C TRP A 237 15.82 4.55 2.91
N ARG A 238 15.09 4.82 3.99
CA ARG A 238 15.58 4.64 5.36
C ARG A 238 15.96 3.19 5.62
N PHE A 239 15.09 2.22 5.30
CA PHE A 239 15.36 0.80 5.51
C PHE A 239 16.57 0.28 4.73
N TRP A 240 16.86 0.81 3.56
CA TRP A 240 18.07 0.43 2.80
C TRP A 240 19.34 0.95 3.45
N ASN A 241 19.28 2.06 4.21
CA ASN A 241 20.46 2.73 4.77
C ASN A 241 20.64 2.52 6.29
N GLU A 242 19.73 1.79 6.95
CA GLU A 242 19.91 1.30 8.32
C GLU A 242 20.95 0.15 8.34
#